data_62eff59499563c8eb0b14d4b2ce53637
#
_entry.id   62eff59499563c8eb0b14d4b2ce53637
#
_cell.length_a   1.000
_cell.length_b   1.000
_cell.length_c   1.000
_cell.angle_alpha   90.00
_cell.angle_beta   90.00
_cell.angle_gamma   90.00
#
_symmetry.space_group_name_H-M   'P 1'
#
loop_
_entity.id
_entity.type
_entity.pdbx_description
1 polymer ?
#
loop_
_entity_poly.entity_id
_entity_poly.type
_entity_poly.pdbx_seq_one_letter_code
_entity_poly.pdbx_strand_id
1 'polypeptide(L)'
;SWISLGLMKAQMSLNGKSIPQPTDQRYNINFFFSDYFPGTTRWKMNLKASFADGLPFGPPHTGLEKNVFRAPAYKRVDIGMNYRLLDNEDRHMKRNIVRNIWLGLDCFNIFGLNNVSSYYWVTDITNQQYAVPNYLTGRMINGRILIEF
;
A
#
# COMPACT_ATOMS: atom_id res chain seq x y z
N SER A 1 -5.61 12.92 -10.90
CA SER A 1 -6.02 12.27 -9.64
C SER A 1 -7.16 11.29 -9.87
N TRP A 2 -7.26 10.26 -9.05
CA TRP A 2 -8.38 9.33 -9.06
C TRP A 2 -8.62 8.78 -7.65
N ILE A 3 -9.87 8.38 -7.39
CA ILE A 3 -10.30 7.71 -6.16
C ILE A 3 -11.00 6.41 -6.58
N SER A 4 -10.68 5.32 -5.88
CA SER A 4 -11.37 4.04 -6.02
C SER A 4 -11.97 3.65 -4.66
N LEU A 5 -13.24 3.29 -4.65
CA LEU A 5 -13.95 2.79 -3.50
C LEU A 5 -14.53 1.42 -3.82
N GLY A 6 -14.14 0.41 -3.09
CA GLY A 6 -14.70 -0.93 -3.12
C GLY A 6 -15.42 -1.25 -1.82
N LEU A 7 -16.64 -1.73 -1.91
CA LEU A 7 -17.40 -2.28 -0.79
C LEU A 7 -17.74 -3.72 -1.10
N MET A 8 -17.44 -4.62 -0.18
CA MET A 8 -17.64 -6.05 -0.37
C MET A 8 -18.09 -6.70 0.94
N LYS A 9 -18.95 -7.71 0.83
CA LYS A 9 -19.30 -8.61 1.92
C LYS A 9 -19.30 -10.04 1.37
N ALA A 10 -18.28 -10.80 1.72
CA ALA A 10 -18.11 -12.17 1.28
C ALA A 10 -18.39 -13.12 2.46
N GLN A 11 -19.49 -13.86 2.38
CA GLN A 11 -19.88 -14.82 3.39
C GLN A 11 -20.20 -16.18 2.75
N MET A 12 -20.01 -17.24 3.51
CA MET A 12 -20.43 -18.58 3.14
C MET A 12 -21.34 -19.15 4.23
N SER A 13 -22.30 -19.98 3.83
CA SER A 13 -23.12 -20.72 4.78
C SER A 13 -22.52 -22.10 5.01
N LEU A 14 -22.24 -22.42 6.25
CA LEU A 14 -21.77 -23.74 6.66
C LEU A 14 -22.63 -24.21 7.84
N ASN A 15 -23.31 -25.36 7.71
CA ASN A 15 -24.19 -25.91 8.73
C ASN A 15 -25.24 -24.90 9.25
N GLY A 16 -25.81 -24.08 8.37
CA GLY A 16 -26.80 -23.06 8.73
C GLY A 16 -26.24 -21.80 9.40
N LYS A 17 -24.92 -21.70 9.58
CA LYS A 17 -24.26 -20.51 10.09
C LYS A 17 -23.57 -19.73 8.96
N SER A 18 -23.75 -18.41 8.96
CA SER A 18 -23.05 -17.51 8.02
C SER A 18 -21.67 -17.16 8.56
N ILE A 19 -20.63 -17.48 7.79
CA ILE A 19 -19.23 -17.31 8.18
C ILE A 19 -18.56 -16.38 7.16
N PRO A 20 -17.74 -15.40 7.61
CA PRO A 20 -16.97 -14.57 6.68
C PRO A 20 -15.94 -15.42 5.94
N GLN A 21 -15.82 -15.21 4.64
CA GLN A 21 -14.75 -15.82 3.85
C GLN A 21 -13.40 -15.17 4.20
N PRO A 22 -12.27 -15.87 4.04
CA PRO A 22 -10.94 -15.31 4.26
C PRO A 22 -10.64 -14.05 3.44
N THR A 23 -11.37 -13.85 2.35
CA THR A 23 -11.26 -12.69 1.44
C THR A 23 -12.26 -11.57 1.78
N ASP A 24 -13.07 -11.72 2.85
CA ASP A 24 -14.07 -10.71 3.23
C ASP A 24 -13.43 -9.41 3.70
N GLN A 25 -13.22 -8.49 2.77
CA GLN A 25 -12.71 -7.14 3.02
C GLN A 25 -13.84 -6.15 2.81
N ARG A 26 -14.41 -5.61 3.89
CA ARG A 26 -15.65 -4.83 3.83
C ARG A 26 -15.55 -3.54 3.06
N TYR A 27 -14.37 -2.90 3.12
CA TYR A 27 -14.09 -1.70 2.33
C TYR A 27 -12.64 -1.68 1.87
N ASN A 28 -12.43 -1.05 0.72
CA ASN A 28 -11.11 -0.76 0.17
C ASN A 28 -11.18 0.61 -0.52
N ILE A 29 -10.40 1.56 -0.03
CA ILE A 29 -10.36 2.93 -0.51
C ILE A 29 -8.93 3.21 -0.96
N ASN A 30 -8.77 3.61 -2.22
CA ASN A 30 -7.50 4.06 -2.74
C ASN A 30 -7.65 5.44 -3.34
N PHE A 31 -6.72 6.30 -3.00
CA PHE A 31 -6.59 7.63 -3.54
C PHE A 31 -5.22 7.78 -4.19
N PHE A 32 -5.19 8.34 -5.38
CA PHE A 32 -3.97 8.69 -6.08
C PHE A 32 -4.07 10.10 -6.64
N PHE A 33 -3.06 10.89 -6.35
CA PHE A 33 -2.88 12.23 -6.87
C PHE A 33 -1.49 12.35 -7.47
N SER A 34 -1.41 12.94 -8.66
CA SER A 34 -0.14 13.28 -9.31
C SER A 34 -0.34 14.53 -10.11
N ASP A 35 0.44 15.57 -9.81
CA ASP A 35 0.38 16.84 -10.51
C ASP A 35 1.67 17.64 -10.36
N TYR A 36 1.83 18.64 -11.21
CA TYR A 36 2.89 19.63 -11.10
C TYR A 36 2.53 20.70 -10.07
N PHE A 37 3.54 21.28 -9.43
CA PHE A 37 3.32 22.45 -8.58
C PHE A 37 2.85 23.63 -9.41
N PRO A 38 1.93 24.44 -8.89
CA PRO A 38 1.48 25.65 -9.59
C PRO A 38 2.64 26.57 -10.00
N GLY A 39 2.63 27.02 -11.24
CA GLY A 39 3.63 27.93 -11.78
C GLY A 39 4.96 27.29 -12.20
N THR A 40 5.09 25.97 -12.13
CA THR A 40 6.32 25.28 -12.57
C THR A 40 6.04 23.90 -13.14
N THR A 41 6.73 23.54 -14.21
CA THR A 41 6.74 22.18 -14.78
C THR A 41 7.92 21.34 -14.32
N ARG A 42 8.77 21.91 -13.45
CA ARG A 42 9.97 21.22 -12.94
C ARG A 42 9.70 20.34 -11.74
N TRP A 43 8.72 20.68 -10.91
CA TRP A 43 8.36 19.95 -9.71
C TRP A 43 7.07 19.20 -9.90
N LYS A 44 7.10 17.90 -9.69
CA LYS A 44 5.93 17.02 -9.74
C LYS A 44 5.80 16.28 -8.42
N MET A 45 4.63 16.32 -7.82
CA MET A 45 4.29 15.61 -6.59
C MET A 45 3.39 14.41 -6.89
N ASN A 46 3.61 13.32 -6.19
CA ASN A 46 2.75 12.14 -6.19
C ASN A 46 2.32 11.86 -4.77
N LEU A 47 1.04 11.60 -4.58
CA LEU A 47 0.46 11.17 -3.30
C LEU A 47 -0.38 9.93 -3.54
N LYS A 48 -0.15 8.89 -2.76
CA LYS A 48 -0.97 7.69 -2.76
C LYS A 48 -1.42 7.40 -1.34
N ALA A 49 -2.71 7.24 -1.14
CA ALA A 49 -3.27 6.80 0.12
C ALA A 49 -4.11 5.54 -0.09
N SER A 50 -3.93 4.54 0.77
CA SER A 50 -4.64 3.27 0.72
C SER A 50 -5.17 2.94 2.10
N PHE A 51 -6.47 2.65 2.17
CA PHE A 51 -7.18 2.26 3.38
C PHE A 51 -8.03 1.04 3.06
N ALA A 52 -7.89 -0.03 3.84
CA ALA A 52 -8.66 -1.24 3.61
C ALA A 52 -9.01 -1.90 4.94
N ASP A 53 -10.17 -2.55 4.99
CA ASP A 53 -10.57 -3.32 6.16
C ASP A 53 -9.65 -4.53 6.36
N GLY A 54 -9.47 -4.95 7.60
CA GLY A 54 -8.72 -6.14 7.94
C GLY A 54 -9.41 -7.42 7.44
N LEU A 55 -8.63 -8.40 7.03
CA LEU A 55 -9.13 -9.70 6.62
C LEU A 55 -9.48 -10.57 7.83
N PRO A 56 -10.51 -11.43 7.74
CA PRO A 56 -10.80 -12.44 8.75
C PRO A 56 -9.66 -13.46 8.84
N PHE A 57 -9.36 -13.88 10.05
CA PHE A 57 -8.40 -14.95 10.29
C PHE A 57 -8.79 -15.81 11.51
N GLY A 58 -8.23 -16.98 11.60
CA GLY A 58 -8.46 -17.91 12.70
C GLY A 58 -7.23 -18.80 12.95
N PRO A 59 -7.27 -19.63 14.00
CA PRO A 59 -6.20 -20.57 14.29
C PRO A 59 -5.99 -21.57 13.15
N PRO A 60 -4.75 -21.99 12.88
CA PRO A 60 -4.45 -22.97 11.84
C PRO A 60 -5.06 -24.34 12.20
N HIS A 61 -5.32 -25.14 11.18
CA HIS A 61 -5.89 -26.49 11.31
C HIS A 61 -7.28 -26.54 11.97
N THR A 62 -7.97 -25.40 12.04
CA THR A 62 -9.36 -25.33 12.49
C THR A 62 -10.28 -25.08 11.32
N GLY A 63 -11.56 -25.50 11.42
CA GLY A 63 -12.54 -25.22 10.38
C GLY A 63 -12.76 -23.72 10.17
N LEU A 64 -13.21 -23.32 8.98
CA LEU A 64 -13.49 -21.93 8.61
C LEU A 64 -14.47 -21.23 9.57
N GLU A 65 -15.27 -21.98 10.28
CA GLU A 65 -16.19 -21.53 11.34
C GLU A 65 -15.48 -20.82 12.51
N LYS A 66 -14.16 -21.00 12.65
CA LYS A 66 -13.32 -20.34 13.66
C LYS A 66 -12.60 -19.08 13.17
N ASN A 67 -12.87 -18.62 11.95
CA ASN A 67 -12.39 -17.33 11.43
C ASN A 67 -13.18 -16.16 12.05
N VAL A 68 -13.12 -16.06 13.38
CA VAL A 68 -13.86 -15.05 14.15
C VAL A 68 -13.07 -13.78 14.42
N PHE A 69 -11.76 -13.81 14.21
CA PHE A 69 -10.89 -12.65 14.39
C PHE A 69 -10.78 -11.87 13.07
N ARG A 70 -10.57 -10.57 13.19
CA ARG A 70 -10.29 -9.71 12.05
C ARG A 70 -8.99 -8.96 12.29
N ALA A 71 -8.12 -8.97 11.30
CA ALA A 71 -6.88 -8.22 11.33
C ALA A 71 -7.14 -6.71 11.45
N PRO A 72 -6.22 -5.92 12.00
CA PRO A 72 -6.31 -4.47 11.97
C PRO A 72 -6.44 -3.95 10.54
N ALA A 73 -7.16 -2.84 10.37
CA ALA A 73 -7.31 -2.20 9.08
C ALA A 73 -5.95 -1.75 8.52
N TYR A 74 -5.74 -2.04 7.23
CA TYR A 74 -4.57 -1.58 6.49
C TYR A 74 -4.67 -0.07 6.23
N LYS A 75 -3.60 0.66 6.53
CA LYS A 75 -3.52 2.11 6.31
C LYS A 75 -2.12 2.46 5.83
N ARG A 76 -2.01 3.09 4.66
CA ARG A 76 -0.73 3.50 4.13
C ARG A 76 -0.85 4.79 3.34
N VAL A 77 0.09 5.69 3.55
CA VAL A 77 0.23 6.92 2.76
C VAL A 77 1.67 7.01 2.29
N ASP A 78 1.82 7.16 0.98
CA ASP A 78 3.10 7.31 0.30
C ASP A 78 3.13 8.68 -0.38
N ILE A 79 4.26 9.37 -0.29
CA ILE A 79 4.49 10.67 -0.94
C ILE A 79 5.76 10.56 -1.78
N GLY A 80 5.68 11.03 -3.01
CA GLY A 80 6.82 11.14 -3.92
C GLY A 80 6.96 12.56 -4.45
N MET A 81 8.18 13.01 -4.60
CA MET A 81 8.52 14.27 -5.26
C MET A 81 9.53 14.01 -6.38
N ASN A 82 9.29 14.60 -7.53
CA ASN A 82 10.21 14.51 -8.66
C ASN A 82 10.58 15.93 -9.10
N TYR A 83 11.87 16.13 -9.32
CA TYR A 83 12.43 17.38 -9.80
C TYR A 83 13.09 17.16 -11.15
N ARG A 84 12.70 17.94 -12.15
CA ARG A 84 13.33 17.94 -13.47
C ARG A 84 14.56 18.86 -13.43
N LEU A 85 15.74 18.24 -13.38
CA LEU A 85 17.02 18.95 -13.32
C LEU A 85 17.38 19.53 -14.69
N LEU A 86 17.19 18.76 -15.76
CA LEU A 86 17.52 19.11 -17.12
C LEU A 86 16.28 18.95 -18.01
N ASP A 87 16.02 19.97 -18.85
CA ASP A 87 14.96 20.02 -19.85
C ASP A 87 15.55 20.57 -21.14
N ASN A 88 15.77 19.71 -22.12
CA ASN A 88 16.33 20.06 -23.43
C ASN A 88 15.30 19.92 -24.55
N GLU A 89 14.00 19.78 -24.26
CA GLU A 89 12.97 19.66 -25.29
C GLU A 89 12.90 20.89 -26.22
N ASP A 90 13.20 22.10 -25.70
CA ASP A 90 13.11 23.37 -26.45
C ASP A 90 14.40 23.78 -27.17
N ARG A 91 15.48 23.03 -26.97
CA ARG A 91 16.75 23.37 -27.64
C ARG A 91 16.88 22.59 -28.95
N HIS A 92 16.66 23.25 -30.06
CA HIS A 92 16.93 22.79 -31.44
C HIS A 92 18.39 22.38 -31.71
N MET A 93 19.19 22.11 -30.70
CA MET A 93 20.54 21.62 -30.86
C MET A 93 20.56 20.09 -31.01
N LYS A 94 20.69 19.63 -32.24
CA LYS A 94 20.82 18.23 -32.70
C LYS A 94 21.99 17.43 -32.07
N ARG A 95 22.63 17.91 -30.99
CA ARG A 95 23.87 17.33 -30.45
C ARG A 95 23.82 16.94 -28.96
N ASN A 96 22.68 17.13 -28.30
CA ASN A 96 22.56 16.71 -26.89
C ASN A 96 22.05 15.28 -26.81
N ILE A 97 22.88 14.37 -26.32
CA ILE A 97 22.56 12.95 -26.13
C ILE A 97 21.48 12.77 -25.06
N VAL A 98 21.43 13.67 -24.07
CA VAL A 98 20.48 13.59 -22.94
C VAL A 98 19.38 14.61 -23.13
N ARG A 99 18.12 14.16 -23.12
CA ARG A 99 16.91 14.99 -23.23
C ARG A 99 16.47 15.53 -21.89
N ASN A 100 16.24 14.65 -20.95
CA ASN A 100 15.74 15.02 -19.62
C ASN A 100 16.50 14.29 -18.53
N ILE A 101 16.65 14.94 -17.38
CA ILE A 101 17.13 14.32 -16.13
C ILE A 101 16.11 14.63 -15.04
N TRP A 102 15.58 13.58 -14.42
CA TRP A 102 14.69 13.68 -13.28
C TRP A 102 15.33 13.10 -12.03
N LEU A 103 15.22 13.83 -10.93
CA LEU A 103 15.56 13.37 -9.61
C LEU A 103 14.24 13.09 -8.87
N GLY A 104 14.09 11.88 -8.34
CA GLY A 104 12.92 11.46 -7.56
C GLY A 104 13.30 11.11 -6.15
N LEU A 105 12.46 11.50 -5.21
CA LEU A 105 12.51 11.09 -3.80
C LEU A 105 11.13 10.60 -3.39
N ASP A 106 11.03 9.34 -2.99
CA ASP A 106 9.80 8.72 -2.56
C ASP A 106 9.90 8.32 -1.09
N CYS A 107 8.89 8.66 -0.31
CA CYS A 107 8.73 8.21 1.07
C CYS A 107 7.50 7.32 1.17
N PHE A 108 7.72 6.02 1.37
CA PHE A 108 6.67 5.04 1.55
C PHE A 108 6.30 4.92 3.03
N ASN A 109 4.99 4.76 3.29
CA ASN A 109 4.44 4.65 4.63
C ASN A 109 4.91 5.80 5.55
N ILE A 110 4.62 7.05 5.13
CA ILE A 110 5.13 8.27 5.77
C ILE A 110 4.83 8.35 7.27
N PHE A 111 3.70 7.78 7.69
CA PHE A 111 3.29 7.75 9.09
C PHE A 111 3.94 6.61 9.90
N GLY A 112 4.67 5.69 9.23
CA GLY A 112 5.31 4.56 9.89
C GLY A 112 4.33 3.58 10.53
N LEU A 113 3.13 3.42 9.94
CA LEU A 113 2.09 2.56 10.50
C LEU A 113 2.48 1.08 10.36
N ASN A 114 2.30 0.33 11.43
CA ASN A 114 2.58 -1.09 11.47
C ASN A 114 1.38 -1.87 10.89
N ASN A 115 1.39 -2.05 9.57
CA ASN A 115 0.38 -2.84 8.88
C ASN A 115 0.70 -4.34 9.02
N VAL A 116 -0.27 -5.12 9.44
CA VAL A 116 -0.12 -6.56 9.60
C VAL A 116 -0.30 -7.24 8.23
N SER A 117 0.66 -8.09 7.87
CA SER A 117 0.60 -8.93 6.67
C SER A 117 -0.06 -10.27 6.94
N SER A 118 0.32 -10.89 8.05
CA SER A 118 -0.10 -12.24 8.43
C SER A 118 0.08 -12.44 9.94
N TYR A 119 -0.36 -13.58 10.44
CA TYR A 119 -0.13 -13.99 11.82
C TYR A 119 0.61 -15.33 11.85
N TYR A 120 1.61 -15.42 12.71
CA TYR A 120 2.20 -16.69 13.12
C TYR A 120 1.52 -17.16 14.38
N TRP A 121 1.22 -18.45 14.44
CA TRP A 121 0.66 -19.06 15.62
C TRP A 121 1.77 -19.77 16.39
N VAL A 122 1.96 -19.39 17.63
CA VAL A 122 2.96 -19.99 18.54
C VAL A 122 2.22 -20.64 19.67
N THR A 123 2.58 -21.89 19.95
CA THR A 123 2.04 -22.65 21.09
C THR A 123 3.05 -22.61 22.23
N ASP A 124 2.61 -22.23 23.41
CA ASP A 124 3.44 -22.24 24.60
C ASP A 124 3.51 -23.65 25.25
N ILE A 125 4.28 -23.74 26.33
CA ILE A 125 4.46 -24.99 27.10
C ILE A 125 3.15 -25.48 27.76
N THR A 126 2.15 -24.61 27.90
CA THR A 126 0.82 -24.93 28.45
C THR A 126 -0.18 -25.29 27.35
N ASN A 127 0.27 -25.46 26.12
CA ASN A 127 -0.53 -25.76 24.94
C ASN A 127 -1.54 -24.64 24.56
N GLN A 128 -1.28 -23.39 24.98
CA GLN A 128 -2.05 -22.23 24.55
C GLN A 128 -1.46 -21.63 23.27
N GLN A 129 -2.35 -21.25 22.34
CA GLN A 129 -1.97 -20.68 21.06
C GLN A 129 -2.07 -19.15 21.09
N TYR A 130 -1.01 -18.50 20.64
CA TYR A 130 -0.90 -17.04 20.52
C TYR A 130 -0.70 -16.64 19.06
N ALA A 131 -1.47 -15.64 18.61
CA ALA A 131 -1.31 -15.06 17.30
C ALA A 131 -0.27 -13.93 17.36
N VAL A 132 0.88 -14.15 16.76
CA VAL A 132 1.97 -13.17 16.68
C VAL A 132 1.89 -12.45 15.32
N PRO A 133 1.70 -11.12 15.28
CA PRO A 133 1.58 -10.40 14.03
C PRO A 133 2.92 -10.33 13.30
N ASN A 134 2.88 -10.56 11.99
CA ASN A 134 3.96 -10.30 11.07
C ASN A 134 3.65 -8.99 10.33
N TYR A 135 4.51 -7.99 10.49
CA TYR A 135 4.29 -6.67 9.95
C TYR A 135 4.90 -6.51 8.55
N LEU A 136 4.22 -5.73 7.72
CA LEU A 136 4.78 -5.24 6.47
C LEU A 136 5.89 -4.22 6.74
N THR A 137 6.64 -3.90 5.69
CA THR A 137 7.73 -2.91 5.74
C THR A 137 7.24 -1.59 6.34
N GLY A 138 7.99 -1.08 7.32
CA GLY A 138 7.76 0.22 7.92
C GLY A 138 8.01 1.38 6.94
N ARG A 139 8.41 2.54 7.48
CA ARG A 139 8.78 3.69 6.64
C ARG A 139 10.02 3.37 5.82
N MET A 140 9.98 3.69 4.52
CA MET A 140 11.11 3.51 3.61
C MET A 140 11.27 4.76 2.75
N ILE A 141 12.51 5.20 2.57
CA ILE A 141 12.86 6.32 1.68
C ILE A 141 13.61 5.73 0.49
N ASN A 142 13.22 6.14 -0.70
CA ASN A 142 13.83 5.72 -1.96
C ASN A 142 14.23 6.93 -2.81
N GLY A 143 15.48 6.96 -3.25
CA GLY A 143 15.98 7.95 -4.20
C GLY A 143 16.07 7.36 -5.60
N ARG A 144 15.71 8.15 -6.63
CA ARG A 144 15.68 7.71 -8.03
C ARG A 144 16.26 8.80 -8.93
N ILE A 145 17.05 8.38 -9.90
CA ILE A 145 17.51 9.23 -11.01
C ILE A 145 17.02 8.58 -12.29
N LEU A 146 16.31 9.35 -13.12
CA LEU A 146 15.85 8.94 -14.44
C LEU A 146 16.52 9.83 -15.48
N ILE A 147 17.20 9.22 -16.44
CA ILE A 147 17.89 9.91 -17.53
C ILE A 147 17.25 9.45 -18.84
N GLU A 148 16.73 10.42 -19.61
CA GLU A 148 16.11 10.19 -20.92
C GLU A 148 17.05 10.68 -22.02
N PHE A 149 17.32 9.83 -23.00
CA PHE A 149 18.24 10.08 -24.12
C PHE A 149 17.50 10.45 -25.41
#